data_6c00e4685bae3d9ce214ac13d4869e9f
#
_entry.id   6c00e4685bae3d9ce214ac13d4869e9f
#
_cell.length_a   1.000
_cell.length_b   1.000
_cell.length_c   1.000
_cell.angle_alpha   90.00
_cell.angle_beta   90.00
_cell.angle_gamma   90.00
#
_symmetry.space_group_name_H-M   'P 1'
#
loop_
_entity.id
_entity.type
_entity.pdbx_description
1 polymer ?
#
loop_
_entity_poly.entity_id
_entity_poly.type
_entity_poly.pdbx_seq_one_letter_code
_entity_poly.pdbx_strand_id
1 'polypeptide(L)'
;MGKKDEIIFVGNGKEKTKMAQMILSPSILAADFGRLAEQVTEAQRAGAQWMHLDVMDGHFVPNISFGIPVIASLRKHTDIFFDTHLMITEPEKYIDKFIDAGSDGVCFHVEATENPGKCIDMIHARGKKAGIAISPD
;
A
#
# COMPACT_ATOMS: atom_id res chain seq x y z
N MET A 1 -2.64 14.84 19.17
CA MET A 1 -3.62 14.17 18.27
C MET A 1 -2.99 14.27 16.88
N GLY A 2 -2.34 13.19 16.40
CA GLY A 2 -1.67 13.21 15.10
C GLY A 2 -2.69 13.39 13.99
N LYS A 3 -2.39 14.28 13.04
CA LYS A 3 -3.13 14.40 11.80
C LYS A 3 -3.01 13.07 11.06
N LYS A 4 -4.10 12.57 10.47
CA LYS A 4 -4.12 11.31 9.70
C LYS A 4 -3.80 11.62 8.24
N ASP A 5 -2.92 10.85 7.64
CA ASP A 5 -2.70 10.89 6.19
C ASP A 5 -4.01 10.55 5.47
N GLU A 6 -4.33 11.29 4.42
CA GLU A 6 -5.49 11.02 3.59
C GLU A 6 -5.04 10.22 2.36
N ILE A 7 -5.59 9.01 2.22
CA ILE A 7 -5.32 8.13 1.08
C ILE A 7 -6.52 8.18 0.14
N ILE A 8 -6.29 8.63 -1.09
CA ILE A 8 -7.29 8.71 -2.14
C ILE A 8 -6.92 7.74 -3.26
N PHE A 9 -7.81 6.79 -3.57
CA PHE A 9 -7.65 5.92 -4.72
C PHE A 9 -8.16 6.58 -5.99
N VAL A 10 -7.28 6.67 -7.00
CA VAL A 10 -7.59 7.27 -8.30
C VAL A 10 -8.19 6.20 -9.21
N GLY A 11 -9.47 6.36 -9.59
CA GLY A 11 -10.15 5.50 -10.54
C GLY A 11 -9.74 5.81 -11.98
N ASN A 12 -9.77 4.80 -12.84
CA ASN A 12 -9.44 4.91 -14.27
C ASN A 12 -10.60 5.47 -15.14
N GLY A 13 -11.54 6.18 -14.56
CA GLY A 13 -12.63 6.89 -15.26
C GLY A 13 -13.76 6.00 -15.82
N LYS A 14 -13.76 4.70 -15.55
CA LYS A 14 -14.78 3.76 -16.09
C LYS A 14 -15.69 3.14 -15.02
N GLU A 15 -15.54 3.45 -13.75
CA GLU A 15 -16.38 2.90 -12.69
C GLU A 15 -17.65 3.75 -12.52
N LYS A 16 -18.82 3.15 -12.79
CA LYS A 16 -20.10 3.67 -12.37
C LYS A 16 -20.13 3.71 -10.83
N THR A 17 -20.65 4.79 -10.26
CA THR A 17 -20.82 5.04 -8.83
C THR A 17 -21.49 3.84 -8.14
N LYS A 18 -20.68 2.91 -7.62
CA LYS A 18 -21.15 1.92 -6.64
C LYS A 18 -21.20 2.61 -5.29
N MET A 19 -22.25 2.33 -4.50
CA MET A 19 -22.30 2.77 -3.10
C MET A 19 -20.97 2.41 -2.42
N ALA A 20 -20.39 3.35 -1.68
CA ALA A 20 -19.14 3.17 -0.99
C ALA A 20 -19.22 1.95 -0.05
N GLN A 21 -18.54 0.87 -0.40
CA GLN A 21 -18.42 -0.30 0.45
C GLN A 21 -17.30 -0.03 1.45
N MET A 22 -17.61 -0.15 2.75
CA MET A 22 -16.58 -0.07 3.79
C MET A 22 -15.62 -1.27 3.62
N ILE A 23 -14.32 -1.00 3.56
CA ILE A 23 -13.26 -2.01 3.47
C ILE A 23 -12.45 -1.96 4.77
N LEU A 24 -12.29 -3.12 5.42
CA LEU A 24 -11.43 -3.26 6.57
C LEU A 24 -10.03 -3.64 6.10
N SER A 25 -9.07 -2.72 6.31
CA SER A 25 -7.65 -2.85 5.91
C SER A 25 -6.73 -2.60 7.11
N PRO A 26 -6.50 -3.59 7.99
CA PRO A 26 -5.58 -3.42 9.11
C PRO A 26 -4.14 -3.34 8.62
N SER A 27 -3.30 -2.53 9.31
CA SER A 27 -1.87 -2.42 9.00
C SER A 27 -1.06 -3.51 9.67
N ILE A 28 -0.16 -4.15 8.92
CA ILE A 28 0.81 -5.10 9.48
C ILE A 28 1.90 -4.42 10.34
N LEU A 29 1.98 -3.10 10.32
CA LEU A 29 2.90 -2.36 11.19
C LEU A 29 2.60 -2.58 12.68
N ALA A 30 1.34 -2.91 13.01
CA ALA A 30 0.89 -3.23 14.37
C ALA A 30 1.10 -4.72 14.74
N ALA A 31 1.58 -5.55 13.80
CA ALA A 31 1.75 -6.97 14.01
C ALA A 31 3.10 -7.32 14.66
N ASP A 32 3.20 -8.52 15.21
CA ASP A 32 4.47 -9.14 15.55
C ASP A 32 5.18 -9.61 14.28
N PHE A 33 6.27 -8.96 13.92
CA PHE A 33 7.02 -9.26 12.68
C PHE A 33 7.61 -10.68 12.66
N GLY A 34 7.81 -11.30 13.81
CA GLY A 34 8.20 -12.71 13.90
C GLY A 34 7.07 -13.68 13.53
N ARG A 35 5.82 -13.22 13.49
CA ARG A 35 4.62 -14.03 13.25
C ARG A 35 3.71 -13.43 12.17
N LEU A 36 4.25 -12.66 11.24
CA LEU A 36 3.47 -11.91 10.25
C LEU A 36 2.49 -12.77 9.45
N ALA A 37 2.94 -13.91 8.92
CA ALA A 37 2.10 -14.77 8.11
C ALA A 37 0.91 -15.33 8.89
N GLU A 38 1.13 -15.71 10.16
CA GLU A 38 0.08 -16.18 11.05
C GLU A 38 -0.94 -15.08 11.34
N GLN A 39 -0.48 -13.89 11.75
CA GLN A 39 -1.36 -12.77 12.13
C GLN A 39 -2.12 -12.19 10.92
N VAL A 40 -1.53 -12.16 9.74
CA VAL A 40 -2.24 -11.81 8.49
C VAL A 40 -3.36 -12.79 8.21
N THR A 41 -3.11 -14.10 8.38
CA THR A 41 -4.13 -15.13 8.20
C THR A 41 -5.24 -15.01 9.25
N GLU A 42 -4.91 -14.70 10.49
CA GLU A 42 -5.89 -14.45 11.56
C GLU A 42 -6.76 -13.24 11.24
N ALA A 43 -6.17 -12.12 10.81
CA ALA A 43 -6.90 -10.92 10.43
C ALA A 43 -7.85 -11.18 9.24
N GLN A 44 -7.40 -11.93 8.23
CA GLN A 44 -8.23 -12.34 7.09
C GLN A 44 -9.41 -13.20 7.54
N ARG A 45 -9.21 -14.17 8.43
CA ARG A 45 -10.28 -15.00 9.00
C ARG A 45 -11.25 -14.19 9.85
N ALA A 46 -10.79 -13.13 10.50
CA ALA A 46 -11.59 -12.21 11.29
C ALA A 46 -12.41 -11.22 10.42
N GLY A 47 -12.24 -11.22 9.09
CA GLY A 47 -13.04 -10.43 8.16
C GLY A 47 -12.33 -9.25 7.50
N ALA A 48 -11.00 -9.13 7.65
CA ALA A 48 -10.24 -8.15 6.86
C ALA A 48 -10.33 -8.50 5.38
N GLN A 49 -10.67 -7.51 4.55
CA GLN A 49 -10.73 -7.66 3.10
C GLN A 49 -9.40 -7.26 2.43
N TRP A 50 -8.69 -6.32 3.03
CA TRP A 50 -7.39 -5.84 2.59
C TRP A 50 -6.38 -5.92 3.73
N MET A 51 -5.11 -5.85 3.39
CA MET A 51 -4.01 -5.72 4.35
C MET A 51 -3.17 -4.52 3.96
N HIS A 52 -3.04 -3.56 4.89
CA HIS A 52 -2.26 -2.35 4.68
C HIS A 52 -0.79 -2.58 5.01
N LEU A 53 0.09 -2.24 4.05
CA LEU A 53 1.53 -2.49 4.12
C LEU A 53 2.28 -1.15 4.12
N ASP A 54 2.62 -0.64 5.31
CA ASP A 54 3.30 0.64 5.49
C ASP A 54 4.81 0.51 5.27
N VAL A 55 5.30 0.87 4.09
CA VAL A 55 6.72 0.82 3.72
C VAL A 55 7.38 2.17 3.97
N MET A 56 8.42 2.17 4.81
CA MET A 56 9.16 3.35 5.25
C MET A 56 10.66 3.18 5.02
N ASP A 57 11.32 4.20 4.46
CA ASP A 57 12.73 4.14 4.05
C ASP A 57 13.70 4.89 4.98
N GLY A 58 13.20 5.57 6.01
CA GLY A 58 14.01 6.37 6.91
C GLY A 58 14.50 7.72 6.33
N HIS A 59 14.04 8.08 5.11
CA HIS A 59 14.35 9.33 4.44
C HIS A 59 13.10 10.20 4.28
N PHE A 60 12.09 9.67 3.61
CA PHE A 60 10.81 10.38 3.46
C PHE A 60 10.10 10.53 4.82
N VAL A 61 10.17 9.50 5.66
CA VAL A 61 9.72 9.52 7.05
C VAL A 61 10.84 9.06 7.98
N PRO A 62 10.89 9.52 9.25
CA PRO A 62 11.99 9.24 10.19
C PRO A 62 11.85 7.83 10.83
N ASN A 63 11.49 6.83 10.07
CA ASN A 63 11.36 5.44 10.50
C ASN A 63 11.68 4.50 9.34
N ILE A 64 12.11 3.28 9.65
CA ILE A 64 12.32 2.18 8.71
C ILE A 64 11.41 1.03 9.15
N SER A 65 10.57 0.51 8.25
CA SER A 65 9.67 -0.59 8.57
C SER A 65 10.12 -1.92 7.96
N PHE A 66 9.76 -2.16 6.74
CA PHE A 66 10.07 -3.37 5.97
C PHE A 66 10.03 -3.05 4.47
N GLY A 67 10.39 -4.01 3.65
CA GLY A 67 10.46 -3.80 2.20
C GLY A 67 10.00 -5.00 1.39
N ILE A 68 10.42 -5.02 0.14
CA ILE A 68 10.05 -5.97 -0.91
C ILE A 68 10.18 -7.44 -0.47
N PRO A 69 11.27 -7.89 0.20
CA PRO A 69 11.41 -9.29 0.61
C PRO A 69 10.33 -9.76 1.58
N VAL A 70 9.87 -8.89 2.48
CA VAL A 70 8.81 -9.21 3.44
C VAL A 70 7.49 -9.39 2.71
N ILE A 71 7.15 -8.49 1.79
CA ILE A 71 5.91 -8.56 0.98
C ILE A 71 5.91 -9.83 0.11
N ALA A 72 7.01 -10.12 -0.57
CA ALA A 72 7.15 -11.32 -1.39
C ALA A 72 7.04 -12.61 -0.56
N SER A 73 7.52 -12.59 0.68
CA SER A 73 7.37 -13.72 1.60
C SER A 73 5.92 -13.90 2.05
N LEU A 74 5.27 -12.82 2.48
CA LEU A 74 3.86 -12.84 2.92
C LEU A 74 2.91 -13.28 1.80
N ARG A 75 3.15 -12.86 0.55
CA ARG A 75 2.32 -13.22 -0.60
C ARG A 75 2.17 -14.73 -0.80
N LYS A 76 3.14 -15.51 -0.35
CA LYS A 76 3.09 -16.99 -0.44
C LYS A 76 2.10 -17.64 0.53
N HIS A 77 1.64 -16.89 1.53
CA HIS A 77 0.79 -17.40 2.61
C HIS A 77 -0.67 -16.96 2.53
N THR A 78 -0.99 -15.99 1.67
CA THR A 78 -2.34 -15.42 1.58
C THR A 78 -2.56 -14.82 0.19
N ASP A 79 -3.81 -14.77 -0.26
CA ASP A 79 -4.28 -14.07 -1.46
C ASP A 79 -5.09 -12.81 -1.13
N ILE A 80 -5.14 -12.39 0.13
CA ILE A 80 -5.77 -11.14 0.55
C ILE A 80 -5.18 -9.96 -0.24
N PHE A 81 -6.01 -8.95 -0.52
CA PHE A 81 -5.56 -7.75 -1.23
C PHE A 81 -4.48 -7.01 -0.44
N PHE A 82 -3.30 -6.81 -1.03
CA PHE A 82 -2.20 -6.04 -0.46
C PHE A 82 -2.28 -4.59 -0.93
N ASP A 83 -2.64 -3.70 -0.01
CA ASP A 83 -2.66 -2.25 -0.15
C ASP A 83 -1.33 -1.69 0.36
N THR A 84 -0.38 -1.47 -0.55
CA THR A 84 0.99 -1.07 -0.21
C THR A 84 1.12 0.45 -0.23
N HIS A 85 1.40 1.03 0.94
CA HIS A 85 1.61 2.45 1.14
C HIS A 85 3.11 2.77 1.18
N LEU A 86 3.59 3.49 0.18
CA LEU A 86 4.99 3.85 0.01
C LEU A 86 5.28 5.22 0.63
N MET A 87 5.82 5.21 1.83
CA MET A 87 6.41 6.38 2.50
C MET A 87 7.91 6.39 2.25
N ILE A 88 8.30 6.49 0.98
CA ILE A 88 9.68 6.42 0.51
C ILE A 88 9.98 7.53 -0.49
N THR A 89 11.23 7.94 -0.58
CA THR A 89 11.72 8.85 -1.61
C THR A 89 11.74 8.17 -2.98
N GLU A 90 11.43 8.94 -4.05
CA GLU A 90 11.48 8.49 -5.45
C GLU A 90 10.72 7.16 -5.69
N PRO A 91 9.41 7.07 -5.34
CA PRO A 91 8.64 5.83 -5.41
C PRO A 91 8.63 5.21 -6.82
N GLU A 92 8.76 6.02 -7.87
CA GLU A 92 8.85 5.55 -9.28
C GLU A 92 9.98 4.55 -9.54
N LYS A 93 11.02 4.53 -8.73
CA LYS A 93 12.12 3.56 -8.83
C LYS A 93 11.74 2.19 -8.29
N TYR A 94 10.66 2.09 -7.51
CA TYR A 94 10.31 0.90 -6.74
C TYR A 94 8.93 0.33 -7.03
N ILE A 95 8.00 1.10 -7.59
CA ILE A 95 6.61 0.70 -7.87
C ILE A 95 6.54 -0.68 -8.52
N ASP A 96 7.25 -0.90 -9.63
CA ASP A 96 7.22 -2.19 -10.33
C ASP A 96 7.72 -3.34 -9.44
N LYS A 97 8.75 -3.11 -8.64
CA LYS A 97 9.30 -4.13 -7.73
C LYS A 97 8.32 -4.52 -6.62
N PHE A 98 7.55 -3.57 -6.09
CA PHE A 98 6.50 -3.84 -5.12
C PHE A 98 5.33 -4.60 -5.75
N ILE A 99 4.95 -4.26 -6.98
CA ILE A 99 3.93 -5.00 -7.73
C ILE A 99 4.39 -6.45 -7.99
N ASP A 100 5.64 -6.64 -8.42
CA ASP A 100 6.23 -7.98 -8.64
C ASP A 100 6.29 -8.80 -7.34
N ALA A 101 6.48 -8.15 -6.20
CA ALA A 101 6.45 -8.79 -4.88
C ALA A 101 5.05 -9.23 -4.43
N GLY A 102 3.99 -8.73 -5.09
CA GLY A 102 2.62 -9.16 -4.83
C GLY A 102 1.67 -8.05 -4.38
N SER A 103 2.02 -6.77 -4.48
CA SER A 103 1.12 -5.65 -4.21
C SER A 103 -0.03 -5.63 -5.22
N ASP A 104 -1.26 -5.44 -4.72
CA ASP A 104 -2.48 -5.33 -5.54
C ASP A 104 -2.93 -3.88 -5.72
N GLY A 105 -2.62 -3.04 -4.75
CA GLY A 105 -2.70 -1.60 -4.80
C GLY A 105 -1.40 -0.97 -4.34
N VAL A 106 -1.03 0.17 -4.93
CA VAL A 106 0.14 0.95 -4.51
C VAL A 106 -0.30 2.39 -4.32
N CYS A 107 -0.11 2.88 -3.10
CA CYS A 107 -0.30 4.27 -2.71
C CYS A 107 1.07 4.92 -2.49
N PHE A 108 1.25 6.15 -2.93
CA PHE A 108 2.47 6.92 -2.74
C PHE A 108 2.14 8.38 -2.40
N HIS A 109 3.08 9.08 -1.77
CA HIS A 109 2.92 10.49 -1.46
C HIS A 109 3.26 11.37 -2.66
N VAL A 110 2.40 12.37 -2.94
CA VAL A 110 2.64 13.33 -4.03
C VAL A 110 3.91 14.13 -3.82
N GLU A 111 4.27 14.36 -2.56
CA GLU A 111 5.47 15.10 -2.16
C GLU A 111 6.76 14.31 -2.37
N ALA A 112 6.66 12.99 -2.57
CA ALA A 112 7.82 12.09 -2.73
C ALA A 112 8.33 12.00 -4.19
N THR A 113 7.64 12.62 -5.15
CA THR A 113 7.95 12.53 -6.59
C THR A 113 7.67 13.84 -7.31
N GLU A 114 8.48 14.15 -8.32
CA GLU A 114 8.25 15.31 -9.20
C GLU A 114 7.16 15.03 -10.27
N ASN A 115 6.81 13.76 -10.50
CA ASN A 115 5.85 13.37 -11.52
C ASN A 115 4.84 12.31 -11.02
N PRO A 116 3.86 12.72 -10.20
CA PRO A 116 2.82 11.81 -9.69
C PRO A 116 2.02 11.11 -10.80
N GLY A 117 1.77 11.79 -11.92
CA GLY A 117 1.08 11.22 -13.06
C GLY A 117 1.79 9.99 -13.63
N LYS A 118 3.13 10.06 -13.77
CA LYS A 118 3.94 8.92 -14.21
C LYS A 118 3.80 7.72 -13.25
N CYS A 119 3.81 7.95 -11.95
CA CYS A 119 3.62 6.87 -10.96
C CYS A 119 2.26 6.19 -11.12
N ILE A 120 1.19 6.98 -11.30
CA ILE A 120 -0.17 6.47 -11.55
C ILE A 120 -0.21 5.62 -12.82
N ASP A 121 0.37 6.12 -13.91
CA ASP A 121 0.41 5.42 -15.20
C ASP A 121 1.18 4.09 -15.10
N MET A 122 2.30 4.07 -14.38
CA MET A 122 3.07 2.84 -14.12
C MET A 122 2.21 1.79 -13.39
N ILE A 123 1.49 2.17 -12.34
CA ILE A 123 0.64 1.27 -11.57
C ILE A 123 -0.51 0.75 -12.44
N HIS A 124 -1.19 1.64 -13.17
CA HIS A 124 -2.31 1.28 -14.03
C HIS A 124 -1.89 0.39 -15.21
N ALA A 125 -0.69 0.61 -15.79
CA ALA A 125 -0.14 -0.22 -16.85
C ALA A 125 0.05 -1.69 -16.40
N ARG A 126 0.23 -1.92 -15.11
CA ARG A 126 0.32 -3.26 -14.48
C ARG A 126 -1.04 -3.81 -14.04
N GLY A 127 -2.16 -3.11 -14.35
CA GLY A 127 -3.51 -3.50 -13.96
C GLY A 127 -3.78 -3.42 -12.45
N LYS A 128 -3.00 -2.62 -11.71
CA LYS A 128 -3.10 -2.48 -10.26
C LYS A 128 -3.85 -1.19 -9.88
N LYS A 129 -4.31 -1.12 -8.61
CA LYS A 129 -4.97 0.10 -8.09
C LYS A 129 -3.91 1.13 -7.69
N ALA A 130 -4.08 2.37 -8.15
CA ALA A 130 -3.23 3.50 -7.76
C ALA A 130 -3.89 4.32 -6.65
N GLY A 131 -3.15 4.61 -5.60
CA GLY A 131 -3.54 5.50 -4.52
C GLY A 131 -2.59 6.69 -4.42
N ILE A 132 -3.11 7.82 -3.94
CA ILE A 132 -2.34 9.02 -3.65
C ILE A 132 -2.52 9.36 -2.17
N ALA A 133 -1.41 9.62 -1.49
CA ALA A 133 -1.39 10.15 -0.14
C ALA A 133 -0.85 11.59 -0.16
N ILE A 134 -1.34 12.40 0.75
CA ILE A 134 -0.91 13.79 0.98
C ILE A 134 -0.56 13.91 2.45
N SER A 135 0.64 14.41 2.72
CA SER A 135 1.06 14.66 4.09
C SER A 135 0.28 15.83 4.67
N PRO A 136 -0.22 15.74 5.90
CA PRO A 136 -0.82 16.90 6.57
C PRO A 136 0.24 17.93 6.89
N ASP A 137 -0.06 19.23 6.65
CA ASP A 137 0.80 20.38 7.01
C ASP A 137 1.00 20.52 8.52
#